data_6aca9746e28b5fc9e77b1412726e418d
#
_entry.id   6aca9746e28b5fc9e77b1412726e418d
#
_cell.length_a   1.000
_cell.length_b   1.000
_cell.length_c   1.000
_cell.angle_alpha   90.00
_cell.angle_beta   90.00
_cell.angle_gamma   90.00
#
_symmetry.space_group_name_H-M   'P 1'
#
loop_
_entity.id
_entity.type
_entity.pdbx_description
1 polymer ?
#
loop_
_entity_poly.entity_id
_entity_poly.type
_entity_poly.pdbx_seq_one_letter_code
_entity_poly.pdbx_strand_id
1 'polypeptide(L)'
;MTPSRGRADRRTRKLGELEPGSRAIVRRVSGEPGLLRRLMELGFVPGTPITLVRRAPMGDPIELRLRGTHFSIRTSEADRIDVDPF
;
A
#
# COMPACT_ATOMS: atom_id res chain seq x y z
N MET A 1 15.60 24.54 -5.43
CA MET A 1 15.40 23.85 -5.26
C MET A 1 14.56 23.17 -5.48
N THR A 2 14.14 23.08 -5.97
CA THR A 2 13.59 22.40 -6.02
C THR A 2 13.35 21.23 -5.97
N PRO A 3 13.72 20.84 -5.65
CA PRO A 3 13.73 19.41 -5.46
C PRO A 3 12.52 18.85 -4.77
N SER A 4 11.63 19.67 -4.34
CA SER A 4 10.45 19.14 -3.68
C SER A 4 9.66 18.24 -4.62
N ARG A 5 9.67 18.56 -5.88
CA ARG A 5 8.98 17.76 -6.87
C ARG A 5 9.60 16.37 -6.97
N GLY A 6 10.93 16.33 -7.03
CA GLY A 6 11.60 15.05 -7.09
C GLY A 6 11.38 14.23 -5.84
N ARG A 7 11.30 14.90 -4.71
CA ARG A 7 11.04 14.18 -3.46
C ARG A 7 9.65 13.58 -3.45
N ALA A 8 8.67 14.30 -3.98
CA ALA A 8 7.32 13.78 -4.03
C ALA A 8 7.27 12.50 -4.85
N ASP A 9 7.94 12.52 -5.99
CA ASP A 9 7.98 11.33 -6.84
C ASP A 9 8.68 10.19 -6.14
N ARG A 10 9.78 10.48 -5.45
CA ARG A 10 10.52 9.46 -4.76
C ARG A 10 9.76 8.91 -3.56
N ARG A 11 8.81 9.68 -3.04
CA ARG A 11 8.03 9.22 -1.92
C ARG A 11 7.01 8.17 -2.28
N THR A 12 6.51 8.24 -3.51
CA THR A 12 5.50 7.28 -3.93
C THR A 12 6.15 5.92 -4.08
N ARG A 13 5.54 4.91 -3.45
CA ARG A 13 6.03 3.55 -3.45
C ARG A 13 4.90 2.61 -3.74
N LYS A 14 5.24 1.40 -4.16
CA LYS A 14 4.26 0.32 -4.14
C LYS A 14 4.08 -0.12 -2.71
N LEU A 15 2.86 -0.47 -2.35
CA LEU A 15 2.60 -0.92 -0.99
C LEU A 15 3.53 -2.07 -0.60
N GLY A 16 3.78 -2.98 -1.52
CA GLY A 16 4.63 -4.12 -1.24
C GLY A 16 6.08 -3.79 -0.97
N GLU A 17 6.50 -2.56 -1.25
CA GLU A 17 7.87 -2.14 -1.00
C GLU A 17 8.10 -1.57 0.40
N LEU A 18 7.03 -1.36 1.15
CA LEU A 18 7.17 -0.80 2.49
C LEU A 18 7.82 -1.79 3.42
N GLU A 19 8.50 -1.26 4.43
CA GLU A 19 9.11 -2.09 5.45
C GLU A 19 8.12 -2.35 6.57
N PRO A 20 8.28 -3.47 7.28
CA PRO A 20 7.41 -3.76 8.41
C PRO A 20 7.40 -2.61 9.41
N GLY A 21 6.21 -2.27 9.87
CA GLY A 21 6.01 -1.15 10.78
C GLY A 21 5.79 0.18 10.11
N SER A 22 5.95 0.24 8.79
CA SER A 22 5.80 1.49 8.06
C SER A 22 4.33 1.86 7.89
N ARG A 23 4.08 3.16 7.85
CA ARG A 23 2.75 3.71 7.62
C ARG A 23 2.78 4.55 6.36
N ALA A 24 1.65 4.58 5.68
CA ALA A 24 1.55 5.30 4.42
C ALA A 24 0.11 5.65 4.14
N ILE A 25 -0.07 6.55 3.17
CA ILE A 25 -1.40 6.93 2.70
C ILE A 25 -1.60 6.31 1.34
N VAL A 26 -2.75 5.66 1.12
CA VAL A 26 -3.09 5.12 -0.18
C VAL A 26 -3.21 6.28 -1.16
N ARG A 27 -2.52 6.16 -2.29
CA ARG A 27 -2.54 7.19 -3.30
C ARG A 27 -3.37 6.77 -4.50
N ARG A 28 -3.18 5.55 -4.96
CA ARG A 28 -3.88 5.07 -6.15
C ARG A 28 -3.89 3.56 -6.17
N VAL A 29 -4.95 3.00 -6.71
CA VAL A 29 -5.09 1.56 -6.89
C VAL A 29 -5.28 1.31 -8.38
N SER A 30 -4.63 0.28 -8.91
CA SER A 30 -4.74 -0.05 -10.32
C SER A 30 -4.92 -1.55 -10.48
N GLY A 31 -5.19 -1.96 -11.73
CA GLY A 31 -5.34 -3.37 -12.03
C GLY A 31 -6.62 -3.64 -12.76
N GLU A 32 -6.92 -4.92 -12.92
CA GLU A 32 -8.14 -5.34 -13.58
C GLU A 32 -9.35 -4.92 -12.78
N PRO A 33 -10.50 -4.72 -13.46
CA PRO A 33 -11.69 -4.23 -12.76
C PRO A 33 -12.09 -5.08 -11.56
N GLY A 34 -12.00 -6.40 -11.66
CA GLY A 34 -12.36 -7.26 -10.53
C GLY A 34 -11.44 -7.09 -9.36
N LEU A 35 -10.14 -7.04 -9.62
CA LEU A 35 -9.17 -6.84 -8.57
C LEU A 35 -9.32 -5.45 -7.96
N LEU A 36 -9.50 -4.45 -8.80
CA LEU A 36 -9.66 -3.08 -8.34
C LEU A 36 -10.84 -2.97 -7.39
N ARG A 37 -11.98 -3.54 -7.79
CA ARG A 37 -13.17 -3.50 -6.96
C ARG A 37 -12.92 -4.18 -5.62
N ARG A 38 -12.28 -5.35 -5.66
CA ARG A 38 -12.00 -6.10 -4.44
C ARG A 38 -11.13 -5.29 -3.48
N LEU A 39 -10.07 -4.68 -4.01
CA LEU A 39 -9.17 -3.90 -3.18
C LEU A 39 -9.88 -2.70 -2.58
N MET A 40 -10.72 -2.04 -3.37
CA MET A 40 -11.45 -0.88 -2.86
C MET A 40 -12.46 -1.29 -1.81
N GLU A 41 -13.07 -2.46 -1.97
CA GLU A 41 -14.00 -2.96 -0.96
C GLU A 41 -13.30 -3.30 0.35
N LEU A 42 -12.04 -3.69 0.26
CA LEU A 42 -11.25 -3.91 1.47
C LEU A 42 -10.88 -2.62 2.17
N GLY A 43 -11.01 -1.49 1.49
CA GLY A 43 -10.73 -0.20 2.09
C GLY A 43 -9.57 0.55 1.46
N PHE A 44 -8.96 0.01 0.41
CA PHE A 44 -7.85 0.69 -0.25
C PHE A 44 -8.39 1.78 -1.16
N VAL A 45 -8.76 2.90 -0.56
CA VAL A 45 -9.21 4.06 -1.34
C VAL A 45 -8.24 5.20 -1.10
N PRO A 46 -8.05 6.06 -2.11
CA PRO A 46 -7.10 7.17 -1.96
C PRO A 46 -7.36 7.98 -0.69
N GLY A 47 -6.29 8.30 0.01
CA GLY A 47 -6.36 9.07 1.24
C GLY A 47 -6.43 8.25 2.50
N THR A 48 -6.55 6.94 2.40
CA THR A 48 -6.69 6.09 3.57
C THR A 48 -5.31 5.72 4.13
N PRO A 49 -5.10 5.88 5.45
CA PRO A 49 -3.84 5.47 6.06
C PRO A 49 -3.80 3.96 6.20
N ILE A 50 -2.62 3.40 5.96
CA ILE A 50 -2.40 1.97 6.15
C ILE A 50 -1.08 1.74 6.86
N THR A 51 -0.96 0.58 7.48
CA THR A 51 0.28 0.14 8.12
C THR A 51 0.62 -1.23 7.58
N LEU A 52 1.87 -1.41 7.14
CA LEU A 52 2.35 -2.73 6.81
C LEU A 52 2.87 -3.33 8.11
N VAL A 53 2.16 -4.33 8.64
CA VAL A 53 2.48 -4.86 9.95
C VAL A 53 3.70 -5.78 9.87
N ARG A 54 3.66 -6.72 8.93
CA ARG A 54 4.79 -7.62 8.75
C ARG A 54 4.62 -8.43 7.48
N ARG A 55 5.70 -9.12 7.11
CA ARG A 55 5.69 -10.03 5.97
C ARG A 55 5.77 -11.45 6.47
N ALA A 56 5.16 -12.37 5.75
CA ALA A 56 5.37 -13.78 6.03
C ALA A 56 6.86 -14.12 5.80
N PRO A 57 7.34 -15.22 6.38
CA PRO A 57 8.76 -15.57 6.26
C PRO A 57 9.27 -15.65 4.83
N MET A 58 8.41 -16.03 3.88
CA MET A 58 8.79 -16.10 2.48
C MET A 58 8.55 -14.78 1.75
N GLY A 59 8.13 -13.75 2.47
CA GLY A 59 7.85 -12.46 1.87
C GLY A 59 6.41 -12.31 1.40
N ASP A 60 5.63 -13.36 1.41
CA ASP A 60 4.28 -13.36 0.87
C ASP A 60 3.44 -14.36 1.65
N PRO A 61 2.27 -13.98 2.13
CA PRO A 61 1.59 -12.70 1.97
C PRO A 61 2.14 -11.63 2.92
N ILE A 62 1.63 -10.41 2.79
CA ILE A 62 1.96 -9.35 3.73
C ILE A 62 0.74 -9.06 4.58
N GLU A 63 1.00 -8.71 5.84
CA GLU A 63 -0.06 -8.37 6.78
C GLU A 63 -0.20 -6.87 6.87
N LEU A 64 -1.41 -6.41 6.80
CA LEU A 64 -1.71 -4.99 6.81
C LEU A 64 -2.74 -4.67 7.86
N ARG A 65 -2.72 -3.42 8.30
CA ARG A 65 -3.78 -2.87 9.13
C ARG A 65 -4.31 -1.62 8.48
N LEU A 66 -5.63 -1.55 8.34
CA LEU A 66 -6.29 -0.46 7.67
C LEU A 66 -7.61 -0.25 8.40
N ARG A 67 -7.80 0.96 8.94
CA ARG A 67 -9.02 1.32 9.65
C ARG A 67 -9.36 0.34 10.76
N GLY A 68 -8.32 -0.11 11.47
CA GLY A 68 -8.53 -1.01 12.59
C GLY A 68 -8.75 -2.46 12.20
N THR A 69 -8.73 -2.76 10.92
CA THR A 69 -8.91 -4.13 10.44
C THR A 69 -7.57 -4.71 10.04
N HIS A 70 -7.30 -5.90 10.50
CA HIS A 70 -6.09 -6.65 10.18
C HIS A 70 -6.42 -7.67 9.10
N PHE A 71 -5.61 -7.74 8.07
CA PHE A 71 -5.80 -8.76 7.04
C PHE A 71 -4.52 -8.90 6.23
N SER A 72 -4.50 -9.91 5.37
CA SER A 72 -3.34 -10.20 4.53
C SER A 72 -3.73 -10.10 3.08
N ILE A 73 -2.78 -9.64 2.27
CA ILE A 73 -2.95 -9.69 0.83
C ILE A 73 -1.67 -10.22 0.22
N ARG A 74 -1.77 -10.66 -1.00
CA ARG A 74 -0.59 -11.15 -1.72
C ARG A 74 0.28 -9.99 -2.16
N THR A 75 1.57 -10.23 -2.24
CA THR A 75 2.49 -9.21 -2.72
C THR A 75 2.09 -8.72 -4.11
N SER A 76 1.62 -9.62 -4.97
CA SER A 76 1.19 -9.22 -6.31
C SER A 76 0.04 -8.23 -6.28
N GLU A 77 -0.83 -8.36 -5.28
CA GLU A 77 -1.93 -7.41 -5.11
C GLU A 77 -1.42 -6.08 -4.56
N ALA A 78 -0.49 -6.16 -3.62
CA ALA A 78 0.09 -4.96 -3.05
C ALA A 78 0.81 -4.13 -4.09
N ASP A 79 1.35 -4.79 -5.12
CA ASP A 79 2.04 -4.08 -6.19
C ASP A 79 1.12 -3.22 -7.02
N ARG A 80 -0.19 -3.39 -6.86
CA ARG A 80 -1.17 -2.56 -7.56
C ARG A 80 -1.60 -1.34 -6.77
N ILE A 81 -1.01 -1.15 -5.60
CA ILE A 81 -1.40 -0.05 -4.71
C ILE A 81 -0.22 0.87 -4.54
N ASP A 82 -0.38 2.10 -5.00
CA ASP A 82 0.63 3.13 -4.82
C ASP A 82 0.35 3.87 -3.53
N VAL A 83 1.38 4.11 -2.74
CA VAL A 83 1.26 4.76 -1.44
C VAL A 83 2.31 5.83 -1.27
N ASP A 84 2.01 6.77 -0.39
CA ASP A 84 2.97 7.80 0.03
C ASP A 84 3.31 7.54 1.49
N PRO A 85 4.53 7.10 1.79
CA PRO A 85 4.94 6.89 3.18
C PRO A 85 4.94 8.18 3.98
N PHE A 86 4.65 8.08 5.28
CA PHE A 86 4.76 9.25 6.15
C PHE A 86 5.45 8.95 7.46
#